data_f55d757459cd8c2e923807b1cf7d0f8d
#
_entry.id   f55d757459cd8c2e923807b1cf7d0f8d
#
_cell.length_a   1.000
_cell.length_b   1.000
_cell.length_c   1.000
_cell.angle_alpha   90.00
_cell.angle_beta   90.00
_cell.angle_gamma   90.00
#
_symmetry.space_group_name_H-M   'P 1'
#
loop_
_entity.id
_entity.type
_entity.pdbx_description
1 polymer ?
#
loop_
_entity_poly.entity_id
_entity_poly.type
_entity_poly.pdbx_seq_one_letter_code
_entity_poly.pdbx_strand_id
1 'polypeptide(L)'
;MHFDLVAIGGGFAGICAAVRGAELGLRTAVLETGTDEGYPCSSRWAGGIFHVSYHDVKLTPDELLTAINRQTDGETDQELAAAIAADAGRTVDWLASQGAAFTDASPIGWHRFTLAPPRLPVAGQDWQGRGPDRLLGELRRRLQERQGRLLLGTRTASLRLERGRVIGVTAHRDGAVLDIDADAVVIADGGFPGNAELFRKYIGPRPDRVLMRHAGTAIGDGLKMAAEAGAALVGLDRFYGHLLSRDAMESKALWPYPQIDAVATAAIVVDRRGSRILDEGLGGISIANNLARLHDPLCATVICDAPIWETAGKAAQIPPNPQLLAGGGTLHRADTIEALAEAAGLPPENLAGTVAEYNDAVRFNRLLTLLPERSTRSGAPRRIETPPFFAIPIGAGITNTMGGIAIDGHGRVKRPDGPAIAGLYAAGGTTGGLEGGGALGYVGGLIKACVFGLRTAEHAADRHGWAREPGAAAPVRLALATQADIGSVALAAPDGLPTPPTASSDGCSRIRRPTRCRRSLSHAAARLQLHVCQ
;
A
#
# COMPACT_ATOMS: atom_id res chain seq x y z
N MET A 1 9.65 34.45 -3.11
CA MET A 1 10.72 33.49 -3.48
C MET A 1 10.35 32.86 -4.81
N HIS A 2 11.33 32.65 -5.70
CA HIS A 2 11.05 32.02 -7.00
C HIS A 2 11.84 30.72 -7.16
N PHE A 3 11.15 29.66 -7.59
CA PHE A 3 11.71 28.35 -7.95
C PHE A 3 11.26 27.96 -9.35
N ASP A 4 12.05 27.13 -10.03
CA ASP A 4 11.67 26.58 -11.32
C ASP A 4 10.67 25.43 -11.14
N LEU A 5 10.78 24.66 -10.02
CA LEU A 5 9.84 23.61 -9.64
C LEU A 5 9.56 23.63 -8.13
N VAL A 6 8.26 23.62 -7.76
CA VAL A 6 7.79 23.46 -6.38
C VAL A 6 6.96 22.19 -6.27
N ALA A 7 7.33 21.28 -5.35
CA ALA A 7 6.56 20.09 -5.01
C ALA A 7 5.80 20.30 -3.69
N ILE A 8 4.51 19.99 -3.67
CA ILE A 8 3.64 20.05 -2.50
C ILE A 8 3.55 18.65 -1.90
N GLY A 9 4.20 18.43 -0.75
CA GLY A 9 4.30 17.16 -0.05
C GLY A 9 5.67 16.50 -0.17
N GLY A 10 6.24 16.12 0.97
CA GLY A 10 7.58 15.53 1.13
C GLY A 10 7.61 14.00 1.06
N GLY A 11 6.57 13.33 0.51
CA GLY A 11 6.58 11.91 0.21
C GLY A 11 7.47 11.57 -1.00
N PHE A 12 7.56 10.27 -1.37
CA PHE A 12 8.42 9.86 -2.49
C PHE A 12 8.12 10.60 -3.79
N ALA A 13 6.86 10.86 -4.13
CA ALA A 13 6.51 11.54 -5.37
C ALA A 13 7.13 12.95 -5.44
N GLY A 14 6.90 13.77 -4.41
CA GLY A 14 7.41 15.16 -4.37
C GLY A 14 8.91 15.24 -4.23
N ILE A 15 9.50 14.39 -3.36
CA ILE A 15 10.95 14.40 -3.17
C ILE A 15 11.70 13.89 -4.42
N CYS A 16 11.17 12.86 -5.11
CA CYS A 16 11.76 12.40 -6.38
C CYS A 16 11.67 13.48 -7.46
N ALA A 17 10.53 14.19 -7.57
CA ALA A 17 10.40 15.31 -8.51
C ALA A 17 11.42 16.41 -8.22
N ALA A 18 11.60 16.78 -6.96
CA ALA A 18 12.54 17.84 -6.57
C ALA A 18 14.01 17.42 -6.77
N VAL A 19 14.39 16.18 -6.40
CA VAL A 19 15.76 15.67 -6.61
C VAL A 19 16.07 15.58 -8.10
N ARG A 20 15.14 15.02 -8.89
CA ARG A 20 15.35 14.89 -10.34
C ARG A 20 15.39 16.25 -11.02
N GLY A 21 14.52 17.19 -10.62
CA GLY A 21 14.57 18.56 -11.12
C GLY A 21 15.91 19.23 -10.81
N ALA A 22 16.43 19.10 -9.59
CA ALA A 22 17.72 19.64 -9.21
C ALA A 22 18.89 18.99 -9.99
N GLU A 23 18.85 17.68 -10.30
CA GLU A 23 19.81 17.03 -11.20
C GLU A 23 19.81 17.62 -12.60
N LEU A 24 18.64 18.08 -13.06
CA LEU A 24 18.47 18.72 -14.37
C LEU A 24 18.73 20.23 -14.33
N GLY A 25 19.25 20.75 -13.20
CA GLY A 25 19.65 22.13 -13.04
C GLY A 25 18.53 23.08 -12.60
N LEU A 26 17.31 22.59 -12.33
CA LEU A 26 16.21 23.42 -11.85
C LEU A 26 16.43 23.83 -10.37
N ARG A 27 16.04 25.04 -10.01
CA ARG A 27 15.92 25.48 -8.62
C ARG A 27 14.63 24.88 -8.05
N THR A 28 14.77 23.92 -7.13
CA THR A 28 13.64 23.15 -6.64
C THR A 28 13.34 23.41 -5.17
N ALA A 29 12.06 23.32 -4.80
CA ALA A 29 11.62 23.30 -3.41
C ALA A 29 10.55 22.23 -3.17
N VAL A 30 10.56 21.66 -1.97
CA VAL A 30 9.50 20.80 -1.44
C VAL A 30 8.87 21.49 -0.26
N LEU A 31 7.55 21.63 -0.26
CA LEU A 31 6.76 22.17 0.83
C LEU A 31 6.17 21.00 1.62
N GLU A 32 6.54 20.88 2.90
CA GLU A 32 6.11 19.78 3.76
C GLU A 32 5.48 20.33 5.05
N THR A 33 4.31 19.82 5.40
CA THR A 33 3.57 20.24 6.58
C THR A 33 4.20 19.80 7.89
N GLY A 34 4.93 18.70 7.89
CA GLY A 34 5.69 18.25 9.05
C GLY A 34 6.80 19.23 9.43
N THR A 35 7.04 19.36 10.74
CA THR A 35 7.92 20.41 11.31
C THR A 35 9.35 19.97 11.50
N ASP A 36 9.62 18.67 11.44
CA ASP A 36 10.94 18.08 11.63
C ASP A 36 11.27 17.03 10.56
N GLU A 37 12.49 16.54 10.57
CA GLU A 37 12.97 15.57 9.59
C GLU A 37 12.32 14.19 9.69
N GLY A 38 11.73 13.85 10.82
CA GLY A 38 10.97 12.63 11.08
C GLY A 38 9.51 12.70 10.66
N TYR A 39 9.07 13.74 9.95
CA TYR A 39 7.67 13.96 9.60
C TYR A 39 6.97 12.69 9.09
N PRO A 40 5.73 12.42 9.55
CA PRO A 40 4.98 11.26 9.12
C PRO A 40 4.49 11.44 7.68
N CYS A 41 4.66 10.40 6.86
CA CYS A 41 4.06 10.32 5.53
C CYS A 41 3.82 8.86 5.14
N SER A 42 2.86 8.62 4.24
CA SER A 42 2.53 7.25 3.82
C SER A 42 3.70 6.54 3.13
N SER A 43 4.63 7.28 2.52
CA SER A 43 5.85 6.73 1.93
C SER A 43 6.74 6.04 2.98
N ARG A 44 6.91 6.62 4.17
CA ARG A 44 7.69 6.00 5.27
C ARG A 44 7.04 4.74 5.82
N TRP A 45 5.70 4.71 5.83
CA TRP A 45 4.90 3.61 6.38
C TRP A 45 4.67 2.47 5.38
N ALA A 46 5.11 2.64 4.14
CA ALA A 46 4.97 1.62 3.10
C ALA A 46 5.76 0.33 3.41
N GLY A 47 5.35 -0.77 2.78
CA GLY A 47 6.07 -2.05 2.87
C GLY A 47 7.43 -2.05 2.19
N GLY A 48 7.69 -1.09 1.32
CA GLY A 48 8.98 -0.91 0.64
C GLY A 48 9.18 -1.75 -0.61
N ILE A 49 8.15 -2.43 -1.11
CA ILE A 49 8.24 -3.30 -2.28
C ILE A 49 7.90 -2.51 -3.54
N PHE A 50 8.81 -2.47 -4.51
CA PHE A 50 8.59 -1.91 -5.84
C PHE A 50 8.15 -3.02 -6.79
N HIS A 51 6.95 -2.90 -7.32
CA HIS A 51 6.35 -3.84 -8.27
C HIS A 51 5.40 -3.10 -9.22
N VAL A 52 5.06 -3.73 -10.34
CA VAL A 52 3.98 -3.30 -11.24
C VAL A 52 2.97 -4.43 -11.32
N SER A 53 1.76 -4.23 -10.82
CA SER A 53 0.67 -5.24 -10.83
C SER A 53 1.15 -6.62 -10.32
N TYR A 54 1.92 -6.62 -9.21
CA TYR A 54 2.52 -7.83 -8.62
C TYR A 54 3.50 -8.57 -9.55
N HIS A 55 4.17 -7.84 -10.44
CA HIS A 55 5.25 -8.36 -11.30
C HIS A 55 6.56 -7.62 -11.02
N ASP A 56 7.69 -8.25 -11.40
CA ASP A 56 9.02 -7.64 -11.32
C ASP A 56 9.08 -6.39 -12.21
N VAL A 57 9.51 -5.27 -11.65
CA VAL A 57 9.64 -3.98 -12.35
C VAL A 57 10.64 -4.00 -13.52
N LYS A 58 11.44 -5.06 -13.62
CA LYS A 58 12.45 -5.24 -14.68
C LYS A 58 11.95 -6.08 -15.86
N LEU A 59 10.70 -6.51 -15.86
CA LEU A 59 10.08 -7.08 -17.05
C LEU A 59 10.07 -6.04 -18.19
N THR A 60 9.92 -6.52 -19.41
CA THR A 60 9.84 -5.63 -20.58
C THR A 60 8.62 -4.71 -20.50
N PRO A 61 8.65 -3.52 -21.14
CA PRO A 61 7.49 -2.63 -21.15
C PRO A 61 6.20 -3.31 -21.66
N ASP A 62 6.28 -4.19 -22.64
CA ASP A 62 5.11 -4.91 -23.18
C ASP A 62 4.54 -5.91 -22.18
N GLU A 63 5.40 -6.64 -21.44
CA GLU A 63 4.97 -7.55 -20.37
C GLU A 63 4.31 -6.77 -19.22
N LEU A 64 4.89 -5.63 -18.82
CA LEU A 64 4.34 -4.78 -17.77
C LEU A 64 3.01 -4.14 -18.21
N LEU A 65 2.90 -3.66 -19.44
CA LEU A 65 1.65 -3.10 -19.97
C LEU A 65 0.55 -4.17 -20.01
N THR A 66 0.90 -5.40 -20.43
CA THR A 66 -0.02 -6.56 -20.42
C THR A 66 -0.48 -6.87 -18.99
N ALA A 67 0.44 -6.86 -18.01
CA ALA A 67 0.13 -7.10 -16.60
C ALA A 67 -0.81 -6.01 -16.03
N ILE A 68 -0.56 -4.73 -16.35
CA ILE A 68 -1.43 -3.61 -15.94
C ILE A 68 -2.83 -3.78 -16.54
N ASN A 69 -2.94 -4.01 -17.84
CA ASN A 69 -4.23 -4.17 -18.51
C ASN A 69 -5.02 -5.37 -17.96
N ARG A 70 -4.36 -6.50 -17.70
CA ARG A 70 -4.99 -7.67 -17.07
C ARG A 70 -5.48 -7.36 -15.67
N GLN A 71 -4.67 -6.66 -14.86
CA GLN A 71 -5.01 -6.33 -13.47
C GLN A 71 -6.20 -5.37 -13.37
N THR A 72 -6.31 -4.44 -14.32
CA THR A 72 -7.32 -3.36 -14.34
C THR A 72 -8.47 -3.60 -15.32
N ASP A 73 -8.60 -4.79 -15.90
CA ASP A 73 -9.60 -5.12 -16.94
C ASP A 73 -9.56 -4.18 -18.15
N GLY A 74 -8.41 -3.56 -18.43
CA GLY A 74 -8.27 -2.56 -19.46
C GLY A 74 -8.90 -1.20 -19.15
N GLU A 75 -9.43 -0.98 -17.96
CA GLU A 75 -10.02 0.31 -17.54
C GLU A 75 -8.97 1.37 -17.19
N THR A 76 -7.70 1.00 -17.12
CA THR A 76 -6.59 1.94 -16.91
C THR A 76 -6.50 2.97 -18.04
N ASP A 77 -6.14 4.22 -17.72
CA ASP A 77 -5.71 5.18 -18.73
C ASP A 77 -4.43 4.65 -19.40
N GLN A 78 -4.51 4.38 -20.71
CA GLN A 78 -3.45 3.70 -21.47
C GLN A 78 -2.16 4.53 -21.53
N GLU A 79 -2.26 5.86 -21.49
CA GLU A 79 -1.09 6.75 -21.44
C GLU A 79 -0.34 6.59 -20.12
N LEU A 80 -1.07 6.48 -19.01
CA LEU A 80 -0.49 6.25 -17.68
C LEU A 80 0.11 4.85 -17.57
N ALA A 81 -0.59 3.83 -18.06
CA ALA A 81 -0.10 2.46 -18.08
C ALA A 81 1.20 2.33 -18.90
N ALA A 82 1.24 2.93 -20.10
CA ALA A 82 2.44 2.97 -20.93
C ALA A 82 3.61 3.72 -20.25
N ALA A 83 3.32 4.82 -19.55
CA ALA A 83 4.34 5.57 -18.80
C ALA A 83 4.95 4.74 -17.66
N ILE A 84 4.12 4.02 -16.89
CA ILE A 84 4.61 3.10 -15.85
C ILE A 84 5.41 1.96 -16.45
N ALA A 85 4.90 1.31 -17.49
CA ALA A 85 5.54 0.18 -18.13
C ALA A 85 6.93 0.55 -18.70
N ALA A 86 7.04 1.69 -19.37
CA ALA A 86 8.29 2.17 -19.93
C ALA A 86 9.34 2.54 -18.89
N ASP A 87 8.92 3.11 -17.76
CA ASP A 87 9.83 3.78 -16.82
C ASP A 87 10.03 3.05 -15.50
N ALA A 88 9.30 1.97 -15.20
CA ALA A 88 9.42 1.24 -13.94
C ALA A 88 10.86 0.76 -13.69
N GLY A 89 11.47 0.12 -14.69
CA GLY A 89 12.83 -0.39 -14.61
C GLY A 89 13.89 0.68 -14.38
N ARG A 90 13.84 1.78 -15.16
CA ARG A 90 14.81 2.88 -15.00
C ARG A 90 14.62 3.64 -13.69
N THR A 91 13.38 3.66 -13.17
CA THR A 91 13.09 4.34 -11.90
C THR A 91 13.78 3.66 -10.71
N VAL A 92 13.75 2.32 -10.62
CA VAL A 92 14.50 1.63 -9.56
C VAL A 92 16.01 1.74 -9.73
N ASP A 93 16.52 1.81 -10.98
CA ASP A 93 17.94 2.09 -11.22
C ASP A 93 18.32 3.50 -10.76
N TRP A 94 17.48 4.49 -11.06
CA TRP A 94 17.69 5.85 -10.59
C TRP A 94 17.65 5.92 -9.06
N LEU A 95 16.68 5.28 -8.41
CA LEU A 95 16.63 5.21 -6.94
C LEU A 95 17.88 4.57 -6.35
N ALA A 96 18.38 3.49 -6.97
CA ALA A 96 19.65 2.86 -6.56
C ALA A 96 20.83 3.84 -6.68
N SER A 97 20.89 4.63 -7.76
CA SER A 97 21.91 5.67 -7.95
C SER A 97 21.81 6.80 -6.91
N GLN A 98 20.61 7.05 -6.36
CA GLN A 98 20.39 7.99 -5.27
C GLN A 98 20.71 7.40 -3.88
N GLY A 99 21.03 6.11 -3.79
CA GLY A 99 21.40 5.46 -2.53
C GLY A 99 20.33 4.50 -1.98
N ALA A 100 19.31 4.17 -2.76
CA ALA A 100 18.37 3.12 -2.37
C ALA A 100 19.09 1.77 -2.30
N ALA A 101 19.02 1.11 -1.13
CA ALA A 101 19.44 -0.27 -0.98
C ALA A 101 18.23 -1.19 -1.20
N PHE A 102 18.36 -2.13 -2.11
CA PHE A 102 17.34 -3.16 -2.38
C PHE A 102 17.83 -4.53 -1.92
N THR A 103 16.89 -5.37 -1.51
CA THR A 103 17.12 -6.77 -1.15
C THR A 103 16.02 -7.63 -1.74
N ASP A 104 16.37 -8.85 -2.12
CA ASP A 104 15.41 -9.90 -2.46
C ASP A 104 14.87 -10.50 -1.16
N ALA A 105 13.75 -9.95 -0.66
CA ALA A 105 13.26 -10.23 0.68
C ALA A 105 12.48 -11.55 0.78
N SER A 106 12.17 -12.20 -0.35
CA SER A 106 11.41 -13.45 -0.34
C SER A 106 11.51 -14.17 -1.71
N PRO A 107 11.19 -15.47 -1.79
CA PRO A 107 11.19 -16.23 -3.05
C PRO A 107 10.08 -15.80 -4.04
N ILE A 108 9.25 -14.82 -3.67
CA ILE A 108 8.20 -14.28 -4.55
C ILE A 108 8.84 -13.28 -5.51
N GLY A 109 8.82 -13.56 -6.82
CA GLY A 109 9.58 -12.81 -7.83
C GLY A 109 9.35 -11.29 -7.83
N TRP A 110 8.15 -10.81 -7.51
CA TRP A 110 7.88 -9.37 -7.44
C TRP A 110 8.35 -8.70 -6.14
N HIS A 111 8.92 -9.45 -5.16
CA HIS A 111 9.59 -8.91 -3.97
C HIS A 111 11.06 -8.56 -4.18
N ARG A 112 11.61 -8.84 -5.37
CA ARG A 112 13.03 -8.64 -5.70
C ARG A 112 13.53 -7.22 -5.44
N PHE A 113 12.70 -6.21 -5.62
CA PHE A 113 13.06 -4.81 -5.35
C PHE A 113 12.38 -4.32 -4.06
N THR A 114 12.72 -4.96 -2.95
CA THR A 114 12.30 -4.53 -1.61
C THR A 114 13.36 -3.64 -0.99
N LEU A 115 12.99 -2.46 -0.48
CA LEU A 115 13.92 -1.54 0.20
C LEU A 115 14.46 -2.15 1.49
N ALA A 116 15.77 -2.09 1.67
CA ALA A 116 16.49 -2.60 2.85
C ALA A 116 16.70 -1.51 3.91
N PRO A 117 16.60 -1.85 5.22
CA PRO A 117 16.14 -3.13 5.75
C PRO A 117 14.63 -3.31 5.54
N PRO A 118 14.20 -4.52 5.13
CA PRO A 118 12.80 -4.78 4.88
C PRO A 118 11.99 -4.76 6.17
N ARG A 119 10.66 -4.58 6.04
CA ARG A 119 9.74 -4.82 7.13
C ARG A 119 9.76 -6.32 7.47
N LEU A 120 9.85 -6.64 8.75
CA LEU A 120 9.70 -8.04 9.20
C LEU A 120 8.21 -8.43 9.15
N PRO A 121 7.90 -9.72 8.90
CA PRO A 121 6.52 -10.21 8.82
C PRO A 121 5.93 -10.47 10.22
N VAL A 122 6.04 -9.48 11.13
CA VAL A 122 5.58 -9.57 12.52
C VAL A 122 4.70 -8.37 12.87
N ALA A 123 3.69 -8.62 13.72
CA ALA A 123 2.88 -7.56 14.30
C ALA A 123 3.67 -6.76 15.36
N GLY A 124 3.25 -5.55 15.64
CA GLY A 124 3.88 -4.69 16.64
C GLY A 124 5.16 -3.98 16.19
N GLN A 125 5.58 -4.15 14.94
CA GLN A 125 6.82 -3.54 14.45
C GLN A 125 6.62 -2.13 13.90
N ASP A 126 7.53 -1.24 14.30
CA ASP A 126 7.56 0.14 13.82
C ASP A 126 8.15 0.28 12.40
N TRP A 127 7.94 1.46 11.79
CA TRP A 127 8.43 1.84 10.46
C TRP A 127 9.81 2.53 10.50
N GLN A 128 10.20 3.10 11.64
CA GLN A 128 11.46 3.86 11.76
C GLN A 128 12.66 2.99 11.45
N GLY A 129 13.58 3.58 10.67
CA GLY A 129 14.82 2.92 10.25
C GLY A 129 14.63 1.80 9.23
N ARG A 130 13.42 1.52 8.75
CA ARG A 130 13.17 0.59 7.65
C ARG A 130 13.52 1.21 6.30
N GLY A 131 13.59 0.38 5.26
CA GLY A 131 14.05 0.81 3.94
C GLY A 131 13.36 2.05 3.38
N PRO A 132 12.01 2.18 3.44
CA PRO A 132 11.33 3.39 2.99
C PRO A 132 11.73 4.66 3.77
N ASP A 133 11.88 4.57 5.08
CA ASP A 133 12.31 5.69 5.91
C ASP A 133 13.76 6.10 5.59
N ARG A 134 14.67 5.12 5.45
CA ARG A 134 16.06 5.36 5.06
C ARG A 134 16.17 5.98 3.68
N LEU A 135 15.43 5.48 2.70
CA LEU A 135 15.45 6.04 1.34
C LEU A 135 14.94 7.48 1.33
N LEU A 136 13.88 7.79 2.09
CA LEU A 136 13.39 9.15 2.15
C LEU A 136 14.42 10.11 2.76
N GLY A 137 15.13 9.68 3.82
CA GLY A 137 16.25 10.42 4.40
C GLY A 137 17.38 10.65 3.40
N GLU A 138 17.74 9.62 2.63
CA GLU A 138 18.76 9.71 1.60
C GLU A 138 18.38 10.67 0.46
N LEU A 139 17.16 10.57 -0.06
CA LEU A 139 16.67 11.48 -1.08
C LEU A 139 16.65 12.95 -0.61
N ARG A 140 16.31 13.20 0.67
CA ARG A 140 16.41 14.55 1.24
C ARG A 140 17.85 15.05 1.27
N ARG A 141 18.79 14.20 1.67
CA ARG A 141 20.21 14.53 1.65
C ARG A 141 20.67 14.88 0.22
N ARG A 142 20.26 14.07 -0.78
CA ARG A 142 20.54 14.34 -2.19
C ARG A 142 19.95 15.66 -2.69
N LEU A 143 18.73 15.99 -2.24
CA LEU A 143 18.11 17.27 -2.55
C LEU A 143 18.96 18.45 -2.01
N GLN A 144 19.39 18.38 -0.76
CA GLN A 144 20.21 19.42 -0.12
C GLN A 144 21.58 19.57 -0.78
N GLU A 145 22.25 18.46 -1.13
CA GLU A 145 23.54 18.48 -1.86
C GLU A 145 23.45 19.20 -3.21
N ARG A 146 22.27 19.16 -3.85
CA ARG A 146 21.98 19.85 -5.10
C ARG A 146 21.35 21.23 -4.90
N GLN A 147 21.46 21.77 -3.69
CA GLN A 147 20.91 23.10 -3.33
C GLN A 147 19.38 23.22 -3.44
N GLY A 148 18.66 22.12 -3.62
CA GLY A 148 17.20 22.09 -3.51
C GLY A 148 16.77 22.30 -2.06
N ARG A 149 15.58 22.86 -1.86
CA ARG A 149 15.09 23.24 -0.53
C ARG A 149 13.95 22.34 -0.06
N LEU A 150 14.03 21.89 1.19
CA LEU A 150 12.90 21.31 1.92
C LEU A 150 12.40 22.34 2.94
N LEU A 151 11.21 22.86 2.73
CA LEU A 151 10.57 23.83 3.60
C LEU A 151 9.59 23.10 4.52
N LEU A 152 10.08 22.71 5.69
CA LEU A 152 9.30 22.06 6.75
C LEU A 152 8.34 23.06 7.42
N GLY A 153 7.28 22.56 8.06
CA GLY A 153 6.24 23.37 8.69
C GLY A 153 5.45 24.24 7.72
N THR A 154 5.50 23.90 6.41
CA THR A 154 4.94 24.73 5.34
C THR A 154 3.72 24.04 4.72
N ARG A 155 2.53 24.55 5.01
CA ARG A 155 1.26 24.06 4.44
C ARG A 155 0.83 24.93 3.27
N THR A 156 0.71 24.34 2.09
CA THR A 156 0.16 25.02 0.92
C THR A 156 -1.35 25.22 1.10
N ALA A 157 -1.81 26.45 0.91
CA ALA A 157 -3.21 26.83 1.06
C ALA A 157 -3.95 26.93 -0.28
N SER A 158 -3.27 27.45 -1.32
CA SER A 158 -3.88 27.64 -2.65
C SER A 158 -2.83 27.67 -3.75
N LEU A 159 -3.28 27.39 -4.98
CA LEU A 159 -2.51 27.65 -6.20
C LEU A 159 -2.69 29.12 -6.60
N ARG A 160 -1.62 29.75 -7.08
CA ARG A 160 -1.67 31.10 -7.67
C ARG A 160 -1.79 30.96 -9.17
N LEU A 161 -2.85 31.52 -9.73
CA LEU A 161 -3.14 31.48 -11.16
C LEU A 161 -3.08 32.88 -11.79
N GLU A 162 -2.49 32.90 -13.00
CA GLU A 162 -2.54 34.08 -13.87
C GLU A 162 -2.92 33.62 -15.29
N ARG A 163 -3.99 34.19 -15.85
CA ARG A 163 -4.48 33.87 -17.20
C ARG A 163 -4.63 32.35 -17.47
N GLY A 164 -5.11 31.60 -16.46
CA GLY A 164 -5.33 30.16 -16.58
C GLY A 164 -4.07 29.28 -16.44
N ARG A 165 -2.91 29.87 -16.16
CA ARG A 165 -1.65 29.22 -15.84
C ARG A 165 -1.39 29.27 -14.33
N VAL A 166 -0.89 28.19 -13.76
CA VAL A 166 -0.34 28.18 -12.40
C VAL A 166 1.05 28.82 -12.44
N ILE A 167 1.25 29.84 -11.58
CA ILE A 167 2.48 30.61 -11.47
C ILE A 167 3.14 30.50 -10.09
N GLY A 168 2.61 29.65 -9.22
CA GLY A 168 3.13 29.43 -7.87
C GLY A 168 2.06 29.01 -6.89
N VAL A 169 2.36 29.17 -5.62
CA VAL A 169 1.50 28.80 -4.50
C VAL A 169 1.50 29.85 -3.41
N THR A 170 0.39 29.94 -2.67
CA THR A 170 0.34 30.61 -1.37
C THR A 170 0.37 29.54 -0.28
N ALA A 171 1.28 29.68 0.69
CA ALA A 171 1.49 28.74 1.77
C ALA A 171 1.50 29.46 3.14
N HIS A 172 1.30 28.71 4.20
CA HIS A 172 1.43 29.17 5.58
C HIS A 172 2.62 28.47 6.26
N ARG A 173 3.44 29.27 6.94
CA ARG A 173 4.56 28.77 7.75
C ARG A 173 4.76 29.67 8.96
N ASP A 174 4.86 29.08 10.15
CA ASP A 174 5.09 29.82 11.40
C ASP A 174 4.13 31.01 11.61
N GLY A 175 2.86 30.86 11.20
CA GLY A 175 1.83 31.89 11.27
C GLY A 175 1.91 32.95 10.16
N ALA A 176 2.94 32.96 9.33
CA ALA A 176 3.10 33.87 8.20
C ALA A 176 2.53 33.28 6.90
N VAL A 177 2.02 34.16 6.04
CA VAL A 177 1.64 33.87 4.66
C VAL A 177 2.86 34.01 3.76
N LEU A 178 3.13 33.02 2.94
CA LEU A 178 4.24 32.99 2.00
C LEU A 178 3.71 32.84 0.57
N ASP A 179 3.98 33.81 -0.28
CA ASP A 179 3.81 33.66 -1.72
C ASP A 179 5.11 33.15 -2.34
N ILE A 180 5.01 31.99 -2.97
CA ILE A 180 6.12 31.31 -3.61
C ILE A 180 5.81 31.22 -5.10
N ASP A 181 6.60 31.91 -5.91
CA ASP A 181 6.51 31.86 -7.38
C ASP A 181 7.16 30.56 -7.89
N ALA A 182 6.54 29.95 -8.88
CA ALA A 182 7.05 28.74 -9.48
C ALA A 182 6.63 28.62 -10.95
N ASP A 183 7.55 28.14 -11.80
CA ASP A 183 7.23 27.86 -13.22
C ASP A 183 6.48 26.54 -13.38
N ALA A 184 6.73 25.60 -12.46
CA ALA A 184 6.04 24.32 -12.35
C ALA A 184 5.70 24.01 -10.88
N VAL A 185 4.44 23.62 -10.63
CA VAL A 185 3.95 23.15 -9.33
C VAL A 185 3.53 21.69 -9.45
N VAL A 186 4.07 20.81 -8.61
CA VAL A 186 3.75 19.36 -8.55
C VAL A 186 2.95 19.08 -7.29
N ILE A 187 1.68 18.71 -7.42
CA ILE A 187 0.86 18.24 -6.29
C ILE A 187 1.24 16.79 -5.99
N ALA A 188 1.78 16.53 -4.79
CA ALA A 188 2.28 15.23 -4.35
C ALA A 188 1.89 14.92 -2.88
N ASP A 189 0.76 15.44 -2.43
CA ASP A 189 0.26 15.41 -1.04
C ASP A 189 -0.36 14.08 -0.59
N GLY A 190 -0.45 13.08 -1.49
CA GLY A 190 -0.84 11.71 -1.17
C GLY A 190 -2.34 11.40 -1.24
N GLY A 191 -3.16 12.31 -1.75
CA GLY A 191 -4.60 12.11 -1.91
C GLY A 191 -5.41 12.41 -0.64
N PHE A 192 -6.52 11.66 -0.40
CA PHE A 192 -7.46 12.02 0.66
C PHE A 192 -7.85 10.89 1.64
N PRO A 193 -7.04 9.84 1.86
CA PRO A 193 -7.46 8.74 2.73
C PRO A 193 -7.71 9.17 4.18
N GLY A 194 -7.11 10.27 4.64
CA GLY A 194 -7.27 10.84 5.99
C GLY A 194 -8.42 11.84 6.14
N ASN A 195 -9.18 12.13 5.08
CA ASN A 195 -10.27 13.10 5.11
C ASN A 195 -11.64 12.43 5.24
N ALA A 196 -12.26 12.53 6.41
CA ALA A 196 -13.54 11.89 6.70
C ALA A 196 -14.71 12.42 5.83
N GLU A 197 -14.69 13.69 5.42
CA GLU A 197 -15.74 14.29 4.58
C GLU A 197 -15.63 13.79 3.14
N LEU A 198 -14.43 13.80 2.56
CA LEU A 198 -14.18 13.27 1.23
C LEU A 198 -14.42 11.76 1.18
N PHE A 199 -14.08 11.03 2.26
CA PHE A 199 -14.39 9.61 2.38
C PHE A 199 -15.90 9.37 2.33
N ARG A 200 -16.70 10.12 3.14
CA ARG A 200 -18.17 10.00 3.11
C ARG A 200 -18.76 10.36 1.75
N LYS A 201 -18.19 11.35 1.10
CA LYS A 201 -18.67 11.82 -0.20
C LYS A 201 -18.45 10.81 -1.31
N TYR A 202 -17.33 10.12 -1.32
CA TYR A 202 -16.89 9.34 -2.47
C TYR A 202 -16.78 7.83 -2.22
N ILE A 203 -16.43 7.40 -1.02
CA ILE A 203 -16.08 6.00 -0.74
C ILE A 203 -17.16 5.27 0.05
N GLY A 204 -17.55 5.78 1.21
CA GLY A 204 -18.52 5.10 2.06
C GLY A 204 -18.97 5.91 3.27
N PRO A 205 -20.12 5.56 3.87
CA PRO A 205 -20.81 6.42 4.85
C PRO A 205 -20.12 6.49 6.22
N ARG A 206 -19.23 5.54 6.56
CA ARG A 206 -18.69 5.37 7.91
C ARG A 206 -17.17 5.37 7.95
N PRO A 207 -16.50 6.53 7.68
CA PRO A 207 -15.04 6.67 7.79
C PRO A 207 -14.50 6.31 9.18
N ASP A 208 -15.30 6.51 10.23
CA ASP A 208 -15.02 6.15 11.62
C ASP A 208 -14.94 4.64 11.88
N ARG A 209 -15.40 3.81 10.93
CA ARG A 209 -15.38 2.34 10.99
C ARG A 209 -14.50 1.70 9.93
N VAL A 210 -13.54 2.46 9.38
CA VAL A 210 -12.51 1.97 8.47
C VAL A 210 -11.15 2.22 9.07
N LEU A 211 -10.32 1.19 9.10
CA LEU A 211 -8.99 1.22 9.71
C LEU A 211 -8.02 2.07 8.88
N MET A 212 -7.29 2.97 9.53
CA MET A 212 -6.25 3.76 8.86
C MET A 212 -4.93 3.00 8.82
N ARG A 213 -4.45 2.67 7.62
CA ARG A 213 -3.11 2.11 7.36
C ARG A 213 -2.17 3.11 6.70
N HIS A 214 -2.36 4.39 6.97
CA HIS A 214 -1.57 5.50 6.43
C HIS A 214 -1.22 6.49 7.54
N ALA A 215 -0.34 7.43 7.22
CA ALA A 215 0.20 8.38 8.21
C ALA A 215 -0.81 9.45 8.70
N GLY A 216 -2.02 9.51 8.16
CA GLY A 216 -3.04 10.50 8.53
C GLY A 216 -2.83 11.88 7.91
N THR A 217 -1.74 12.11 7.19
CA THR A 217 -1.35 13.43 6.67
C THR A 217 -1.95 13.78 5.30
N ALA A 218 -2.37 12.78 4.53
CA ALA A 218 -2.98 12.96 3.21
C ALA A 218 -4.49 13.23 3.38
N ILE A 219 -4.89 14.50 3.37
CA ILE A 219 -6.24 14.97 3.69
C ILE A 219 -6.96 15.66 2.53
N GLY A 220 -6.39 15.61 1.31
CA GLY A 220 -7.03 16.10 0.10
C GLY A 220 -6.87 17.59 -0.18
N ASP A 221 -5.93 18.27 0.45
CA ASP A 221 -5.65 19.69 0.17
C ASP A 221 -5.29 19.90 -1.31
N GLY A 222 -4.42 19.02 -1.86
CA GLY A 222 -4.03 19.06 -3.26
C GLY A 222 -5.18 18.77 -4.22
N LEU A 223 -6.05 17.80 -3.86
CA LEU A 223 -7.24 17.48 -4.64
C LEU A 223 -8.17 18.70 -4.76
N LYS A 224 -8.39 19.41 -3.64
CA LYS A 224 -9.20 20.62 -3.58
C LYS A 224 -8.58 21.74 -4.44
N MET A 225 -7.30 22.03 -4.24
CA MET A 225 -6.57 23.05 -5.02
C MET A 225 -6.61 22.76 -6.53
N ALA A 226 -6.45 21.50 -6.92
CA ALA A 226 -6.53 21.11 -8.32
C ALA A 226 -7.93 21.29 -8.90
N ALA A 227 -8.97 20.92 -8.15
CA ALA A 227 -10.37 21.11 -8.55
C ALA A 227 -10.70 22.62 -8.73
N GLU A 228 -10.26 23.48 -7.81
CA GLU A 228 -10.41 24.93 -7.90
C GLU A 228 -9.69 25.53 -9.12
N ALA A 229 -8.57 24.92 -9.54
CA ALA A 229 -7.86 25.28 -10.77
C ALA A 229 -8.54 24.71 -12.05
N GLY A 230 -9.63 23.95 -11.92
CA GLY A 230 -10.38 23.37 -13.03
C GLY A 230 -9.84 22.00 -13.49
N ALA A 231 -9.17 21.25 -12.64
CA ALA A 231 -8.70 19.90 -12.95
C ALA A 231 -9.85 18.89 -13.04
N ALA A 232 -9.71 17.91 -13.92
CA ALA A 232 -10.53 16.71 -13.92
C ALA A 232 -10.15 15.80 -12.73
N LEU A 233 -11.15 15.19 -12.11
CA LEU A 233 -10.99 14.22 -11.03
C LEU A 233 -11.59 12.89 -11.46
N VAL A 234 -10.90 11.77 -11.19
CA VAL A 234 -11.27 10.43 -11.66
C VAL A 234 -11.12 9.37 -10.57
N GLY A 235 -12.00 8.36 -10.57
CA GLY A 235 -11.89 7.17 -9.73
C GLY A 235 -11.94 7.42 -8.22
N LEU A 236 -12.61 8.49 -7.76
CA LEU A 236 -12.61 8.90 -6.35
C LEU A 236 -13.31 7.92 -5.41
N ASP A 237 -14.06 6.96 -5.95
CA ASP A 237 -14.91 6.01 -5.23
C ASP A 237 -14.17 4.75 -4.73
N ARG A 238 -12.84 4.72 -4.89
CA ARG A 238 -12.05 3.50 -4.65
C ARG A 238 -10.73 3.76 -3.94
N PHE A 239 -10.27 2.74 -3.19
CA PHE A 239 -9.01 2.82 -2.45
C PHE A 239 -8.22 1.50 -2.50
N TYR A 240 -6.91 1.60 -2.37
CA TYR A 240 -6.05 0.47 -2.03
C TYR A 240 -6.08 0.23 -0.53
N GLY A 241 -6.40 -1.01 -0.17
CA GLY A 241 -6.49 -1.40 1.22
C GLY A 241 -6.54 -2.91 1.38
N HIS A 242 -6.75 -3.35 2.62
CA HIS A 242 -6.73 -4.76 3.01
C HIS A 242 -7.84 -5.09 3.99
N LEU A 243 -8.14 -6.38 4.11
CA LEU A 243 -8.94 -6.90 5.20
C LEU A 243 -8.06 -7.12 6.42
N LEU A 244 -8.48 -6.56 7.55
CA LEU A 244 -7.74 -6.57 8.81
C LEU A 244 -8.65 -7.10 9.91
N SER A 245 -8.04 -7.55 11.02
CA SER A 245 -8.83 -7.86 12.21
C SER A 245 -9.61 -6.62 12.68
N ARG A 246 -10.86 -6.81 13.07
CA ARG A 246 -11.70 -5.75 13.69
C ARG A 246 -11.03 -5.16 14.93
N ASP A 247 -10.28 -5.96 15.68
CA ASP A 247 -9.59 -5.52 16.91
C ASP A 247 -8.54 -4.45 16.64
N ALA A 248 -8.05 -4.33 15.40
CA ALA A 248 -7.12 -3.29 15.00
C ALA A 248 -7.75 -1.86 15.05
N MET A 249 -9.07 -1.75 15.18
CA MET A 249 -9.74 -0.46 15.46
C MET A 249 -9.31 0.12 16.81
N GLU A 250 -8.98 -0.73 17.78
CA GLU A 250 -8.65 -0.34 19.15
C GLU A 250 -7.21 -0.68 19.53
N SER A 251 -6.63 -1.74 18.95
CA SER A 251 -5.31 -2.25 19.29
C SER A 251 -4.23 -1.88 18.28
N LYS A 252 -3.31 -0.99 18.68
CA LYS A 252 -2.08 -0.70 17.92
C LYS A 252 -1.06 -1.84 17.96
N ALA A 253 -1.19 -2.80 18.86
CA ALA A 253 -0.31 -3.98 18.93
C ALA A 253 -0.37 -4.84 17.66
N LEU A 254 -1.48 -4.74 16.91
CA LEU A 254 -1.64 -5.39 15.61
C LEU A 254 -0.94 -4.66 14.46
N TRP A 255 -0.45 -3.41 14.65
CA TRP A 255 0.30 -2.70 13.60
C TRP A 255 1.55 -3.52 13.18
N PRO A 256 1.93 -3.63 11.90
CA PRO A 256 1.33 -3.04 10.70
C PRO A 256 0.17 -3.83 10.10
N TYR A 257 -0.52 -4.56 10.90
CA TYR A 257 -1.79 -5.27 10.72
C TYR A 257 -1.67 -6.53 9.84
N PRO A 258 -1.86 -7.74 10.43
CA PRO A 258 -1.98 -8.98 9.70
C PRO A 258 -3.07 -8.91 8.63
N GLN A 259 -2.74 -9.33 7.40
CA GLN A 259 -3.61 -9.21 6.23
C GLN A 259 -4.43 -10.48 6.06
N ILE A 260 -5.76 -10.36 6.10
CA ILE A 260 -6.71 -11.49 6.05
C ILE A 260 -7.21 -11.73 4.61
N ASP A 261 -6.74 -10.94 3.65
CA ASP A 261 -7.17 -10.96 2.24
C ASP A 261 -7.15 -12.36 1.61
N ALA A 262 -6.04 -13.08 1.74
CA ALA A 262 -5.88 -14.40 1.13
C ALA A 262 -6.82 -15.44 1.77
N VAL A 263 -7.04 -15.35 3.09
CA VAL A 263 -7.97 -16.23 3.80
C VAL A 263 -9.40 -15.96 3.33
N ALA A 264 -9.81 -14.70 3.29
CA ALA A 264 -11.13 -14.31 2.84
C ALA A 264 -11.40 -14.70 1.37
N THR A 265 -10.38 -14.55 0.51
CA THR A 265 -10.49 -14.93 -0.91
C THR A 265 -10.61 -16.44 -1.10
N ALA A 266 -9.99 -17.25 -0.25
CA ALA A 266 -10.07 -18.72 -0.32
C ALA A 266 -11.35 -19.31 0.33
N ALA A 267 -12.00 -18.53 1.20
CA ALA A 267 -13.09 -18.94 2.09
C ALA A 267 -14.38 -18.16 1.81
N ILE A 268 -15.18 -17.84 2.86
CA ILE A 268 -16.39 -17.00 2.77
C ILE A 268 -16.34 -15.84 3.76
N VAL A 269 -17.06 -14.77 3.41
CA VAL A 269 -17.29 -13.60 4.27
C VAL A 269 -18.78 -13.49 4.56
N VAL A 270 -19.14 -13.56 5.85
CA VAL A 270 -20.52 -13.53 6.30
C VAL A 270 -20.82 -12.29 7.14
N ASP A 271 -22.09 -11.87 7.15
CA ASP A 271 -22.61 -10.83 8.05
C ASP A 271 -22.98 -11.42 9.43
N ARG A 272 -23.55 -10.56 10.31
CA ARG A 272 -24.02 -10.96 11.64
C ARG A 272 -25.17 -11.98 11.63
N ARG A 273 -25.80 -12.21 10.48
CA ARG A 273 -26.82 -13.24 10.31
C ARG A 273 -26.27 -14.57 9.82
N GLY A 274 -24.93 -14.65 9.62
CA GLY A 274 -24.28 -15.85 9.11
C GLY A 274 -24.45 -16.05 7.60
N SER A 275 -24.89 -15.03 6.86
CA SER A 275 -25.11 -15.08 5.41
C SER A 275 -23.96 -14.43 4.65
N ARG A 276 -23.58 -14.98 3.48
CA ARG A 276 -22.60 -14.36 2.59
C ARG A 276 -23.10 -13.00 2.12
N ILE A 277 -22.18 -12.02 1.96
CA ILE A 277 -22.56 -10.62 1.65
C ILE A 277 -21.86 -10.04 0.42
N LEU A 278 -20.90 -10.76 -0.18
CA LEU A 278 -20.12 -10.24 -1.30
C LEU A 278 -19.47 -11.39 -2.10
N ASP A 279 -18.85 -11.05 -3.24
CA ASP A 279 -18.05 -11.96 -4.05
C ASP A 279 -16.60 -11.96 -3.56
N GLU A 280 -16.22 -13.00 -2.83
CA GLU A 280 -14.86 -13.16 -2.31
C GLU A 280 -13.83 -13.40 -3.42
N GLY A 281 -14.28 -13.90 -4.56
CA GLY A 281 -13.43 -14.18 -5.71
C GLY A 281 -12.85 -12.95 -6.41
N LEU A 282 -13.36 -11.75 -6.11
CA LEU A 282 -12.78 -10.48 -6.57
C LEU A 282 -11.51 -10.08 -5.81
N GLY A 283 -11.22 -10.73 -4.67
CA GLY A 283 -9.99 -10.48 -3.89
C GLY A 283 -10.10 -9.42 -2.80
N GLY A 284 -9.09 -9.37 -1.94
CA GLY A 284 -9.12 -8.61 -0.69
C GLY A 284 -9.35 -7.10 -0.86
N ILE A 285 -8.78 -6.48 -1.90
CA ILE A 285 -8.98 -5.03 -2.17
C ILE A 285 -10.46 -4.76 -2.48
N SER A 286 -11.08 -5.58 -3.33
CA SER A 286 -12.49 -5.45 -3.67
C SER A 286 -13.37 -5.69 -2.45
N ILE A 287 -13.09 -6.72 -1.67
CA ILE A 287 -13.82 -7.02 -0.43
C ILE A 287 -13.73 -5.83 0.54
N ALA A 288 -12.53 -5.26 0.74
CA ALA A 288 -12.33 -4.10 1.63
C ALA A 288 -13.16 -2.88 1.17
N ASN A 289 -13.17 -2.58 -0.14
CA ASN A 289 -13.98 -1.50 -0.69
C ASN A 289 -15.48 -1.75 -0.53
N ASN A 290 -15.95 -2.99 -0.76
CA ASN A 290 -17.36 -3.34 -0.57
C ASN A 290 -17.77 -3.22 0.90
N LEU A 291 -16.95 -3.68 1.84
CA LEU A 291 -17.22 -3.50 3.27
C LEU A 291 -17.29 -2.02 3.67
N ALA A 292 -16.37 -1.18 3.17
CA ALA A 292 -16.34 0.25 3.47
C ALA A 292 -17.61 0.98 3.02
N ARG A 293 -18.33 0.46 2.00
CA ARG A 293 -19.60 1.01 1.49
C ARG A 293 -20.84 0.59 2.28
N LEU A 294 -20.70 -0.40 3.16
CA LEU A 294 -21.81 -0.85 4.00
C LEU A 294 -22.20 0.21 5.05
N HIS A 295 -23.44 0.18 5.49
CA HIS A 295 -23.89 0.98 6.63
C HIS A 295 -23.13 0.62 7.92
N ASP A 296 -22.82 -0.67 8.12
CA ASP A 296 -21.92 -1.16 9.18
C ASP A 296 -20.71 -1.90 8.60
N PRO A 297 -19.58 -1.23 8.30
CA PRO A 297 -18.37 -1.84 7.77
C PRO A 297 -17.72 -2.91 8.67
N LEU A 298 -18.12 -2.97 9.94
CA LEU A 298 -17.59 -3.92 10.92
C LEU A 298 -18.52 -5.12 11.18
N CYS A 299 -19.53 -5.35 10.32
CA CYS A 299 -20.45 -6.48 10.48
C CYS A 299 -19.89 -7.82 10.02
N ALA A 300 -18.76 -7.82 9.30
CA ALA A 300 -18.26 -8.98 8.59
C ALA A 300 -17.37 -9.90 9.43
N THR A 301 -17.46 -11.20 9.13
CA THR A 301 -16.62 -12.26 9.71
C THR A 301 -16.19 -13.23 8.60
N VAL A 302 -14.90 -13.56 8.52
CA VAL A 302 -14.37 -14.60 7.64
C VAL A 302 -14.55 -15.95 8.31
N ILE A 303 -15.11 -16.93 7.59
CA ILE A 303 -15.24 -18.32 8.06
C ILE A 303 -14.33 -19.20 7.20
N CYS A 304 -13.42 -19.94 7.82
CA CYS A 304 -12.51 -20.85 7.12
C CYS A 304 -12.26 -22.12 7.94
N ASP A 305 -11.57 -23.08 7.34
CA ASP A 305 -11.16 -24.33 7.97
C ASP A 305 -9.63 -24.41 8.16
N ALA A 306 -9.18 -25.50 8.79
CA ALA A 306 -7.77 -25.71 9.10
C ALA A 306 -6.86 -25.68 7.85
N PRO A 307 -7.16 -26.35 6.73
CA PRO A 307 -6.34 -26.29 5.53
C PRO A 307 -6.20 -24.87 4.94
N ILE A 308 -7.27 -24.06 4.97
CA ILE A 308 -7.23 -22.67 4.52
C ILE A 308 -6.36 -21.83 5.46
N TRP A 309 -6.56 -21.98 6.79
CA TRP A 309 -5.78 -21.26 7.80
C TRP A 309 -4.28 -21.59 7.73
N GLU A 310 -3.92 -22.88 7.51
CA GLU A 310 -2.53 -23.33 7.43
C GLU A 310 -1.82 -22.97 6.12
N THR A 311 -2.56 -22.59 5.08
CA THR A 311 -2.00 -22.20 3.77
C THR A 311 -2.21 -20.71 3.48
N ALA A 312 -3.43 -20.28 3.17
CA ALA A 312 -3.77 -18.88 2.88
C ALA A 312 -3.46 -17.95 4.07
N GLY A 313 -3.64 -18.47 5.31
CA GLY A 313 -3.29 -17.74 6.52
C GLY A 313 -1.79 -17.43 6.67
N LYS A 314 -0.92 -18.11 5.91
CA LYS A 314 0.54 -17.90 5.89
C LYS A 314 1.05 -17.18 4.64
N ALA A 315 0.16 -16.80 3.71
CA ALA A 315 0.55 -16.31 2.38
C ALA A 315 0.74 -14.78 2.29
N ALA A 316 0.38 -14.01 3.31
CA ALA A 316 0.47 -12.55 3.29
C ALA A 316 1.86 -12.03 3.69
N GLN A 317 2.17 -10.77 3.34
CA GLN A 317 3.40 -10.10 3.80
C GLN A 317 3.48 -10.03 5.33
N ILE A 318 2.34 -9.83 6.00
CA ILE A 318 2.18 -10.00 7.44
C ILE A 318 1.10 -11.06 7.61
N PRO A 319 1.50 -12.33 7.74
CA PRO A 319 0.56 -13.43 7.71
C PRO A 319 -0.31 -13.44 8.98
N PRO A 320 -1.65 -13.59 8.86
CA PRO A 320 -2.49 -13.68 10.05
C PRO A 320 -2.17 -14.92 10.90
N ASN A 321 -1.71 -16.01 10.32
CA ASN A 321 -1.22 -17.18 11.03
C ASN A 321 0.33 -17.15 11.08
N PRO A 322 0.99 -16.91 12.23
CA PRO A 322 0.42 -16.79 13.59
C PRO A 322 0.22 -15.33 14.07
N GLN A 323 0.47 -14.31 13.25
CA GLN A 323 0.63 -12.92 13.71
C GLN A 323 -0.65 -12.29 14.28
N LEU A 324 -1.83 -12.78 13.87
CA LEU A 324 -3.09 -12.32 14.44
C LEU A 324 -3.16 -12.59 15.95
N LEU A 325 -2.92 -13.84 16.34
CA LEU A 325 -2.92 -14.24 17.75
C LEU A 325 -1.74 -13.65 18.52
N ALA A 326 -0.55 -13.60 17.92
CA ALA A 326 0.63 -13.01 18.53
C ALA A 326 0.44 -11.51 18.85
N GLY A 327 -0.34 -10.80 18.03
CA GLY A 327 -0.71 -9.40 18.25
C GLY A 327 -1.96 -9.21 19.14
N GLY A 328 -2.54 -10.28 19.68
CA GLY A 328 -3.72 -10.22 20.55
C GLY A 328 -5.05 -10.05 19.79
N GLY A 329 -5.10 -10.41 18.51
CA GLY A 329 -6.33 -10.36 17.72
C GLY A 329 -7.23 -11.58 17.94
N THR A 330 -8.52 -11.40 17.69
CA THR A 330 -9.57 -12.41 17.88
C THR A 330 -9.54 -13.47 16.77
N LEU A 331 -9.47 -14.74 17.18
CA LEU A 331 -9.65 -15.91 16.35
C LEU A 331 -10.53 -16.90 17.10
N HIS A 332 -11.80 -17.02 16.73
CA HIS A 332 -12.67 -18.08 17.25
C HIS A 332 -12.31 -19.40 16.59
N ARG A 333 -12.36 -20.48 17.36
CA ARG A 333 -12.02 -21.83 16.91
C ARG A 333 -13.01 -22.84 17.50
N ALA A 334 -13.49 -23.76 16.67
CA ALA A 334 -14.32 -24.90 17.10
C ALA A 334 -14.17 -26.10 16.16
N ASP A 335 -14.64 -27.26 16.59
CA ASP A 335 -14.57 -28.49 15.80
C ASP A 335 -15.84 -28.73 14.95
N THR A 336 -16.91 -27.93 15.13
CA THR A 336 -18.11 -27.90 14.28
C THR A 336 -18.46 -26.48 13.88
N ILE A 337 -19.23 -26.31 12.79
CA ILE A 337 -19.68 -24.99 12.33
C ILE A 337 -20.66 -24.38 13.31
N GLU A 338 -21.54 -25.17 13.92
CA GLU A 338 -22.52 -24.71 14.92
C GLU A 338 -21.82 -24.17 16.16
N ALA A 339 -20.86 -24.91 16.72
CA ALA A 339 -20.07 -24.46 17.87
C ALA A 339 -19.22 -23.22 17.52
N LEU A 340 -18.72 -23.12 16.28
CA LEU A 340 -18.01 -21.93 15.81
C LEU A 340 -18.94 -20.72 15.74
N ALA A 341 -20.18 -20.91 15.27
CA ALA A 341 -21.17 -19.86 15.19
C ALA A 341 -21.50 -19.31 16.59
N GLU A 342 -21.73 -20.19 17.57
CA GLU A 342 -21.96 -19.82 18.97
C GLU A 342 -20.79 -19.01 19.51
N ALA A 343 -19.54 -19.49 19.32
CA ALA A 343 -18.33 -18.80 19.78
C ALA A 343 -18.14 -17.43 19.13
N ALA A 344 -18.57 -17.27 17.89
CA ALA A 344 -18.47 -16.01 17.13
C ALA A 344 -19.70 -15.09 17.28
N GLY A 345 -20.73 -15.50 18.02
CA GLY A 345 -21.98 -14.77 18.19
C GLY A 345 -22.81 -14.68 16.90
N LEU A 346 -22.77 -15.73 16.07
CA LEU A 346 -23.53 -15.90 14.84
C LEU A 346 -24.66 -16.90 15.03
N PRO A 347 -25.78 -16.84 14.25
CA PRO A 347 -26.84 -17.84 14.29
C PRO A 347 -26.36 -19.20 13.76
N PRO A 348 -26.37 -20.29 14.58
CA PRO A 348 -25.78 -21.56 14.20
C PRO A 348 -26.38 -22.22 12.97
N GLU A 349 -27.71 -22.27 12.90
CA GLU A 349 -28.42 -22.88 11.76
C GLU A 349 -28.15 -22.12 10.45
N ASN A 350 -28.15 -20.80 10.48
CA ASN A 350 -27.89 -19.98 9.29
C ASN A 350 -26.45 -20.14 8.80
N LEU A 351 -25.46 -20.12 9.71
CA LEU A 351 -24.07 -20.30 9.32
C LEU A 351 -23.84 -21.70 8.74
N ALA A 352 -24.37 -22.74 9.38
CA ALA A 352 -24.27 -24.12 8.88
C ALA A 352 -24.90 -24.26 7.47
N GLY A 353 -26.07 -23.69 7.26
CA GLY A 353 -26.73 -23.64 5.95
C GLY A 353 -25.90 -22.92 4.90
N THR A 354 -25.34 -21.74 5.24
CA THR A 354 -24.46 -20.96 4.35
C THR A 354 -23.21 -21.72 3.94
N VAL A 355 -22.54 -22.38 4.90
CA VAL A 355 -21.34 -23.20 4.63
C VAL A 355 -21.68 -24.41 3.77
N ALA A 356 -22.81 -25.09 4.02
CA ALA A 356 -23.24 -26.22 3.24
C ALA A 356 -23.55 -25.81 1.78
N GLU A 357 -24.32 -24.73 1.56
CA GLU A 357 -24.62 -24.20 0.24
C GLU A 357 -23.35 -23.83 -0.54
N TYR A 358 -22.42 -23.13 0.13
CA TYR A 358 -21.14 -22.78 -0.47
C TYR A 358 -20.32 -24.00 -0.85
N ASN A 359 -20.20 -24.98 0.03
CA ASN A 359 -19.45 -26.23 -0.22
C ASN A 359 -20.04 -27.00 -1.39
N ASP A 360 -21.35 -27.08 -1.50
CA ASP A 360 -22.04 -27.70 -2.63
C ASP A 360 -21.81 -26.95 -3.93
N ALA A 361 -21.84 -25.63 -3.90
CA ALA A 361 -21.55 -24.81 -5.08
C ALA A 361 -20.11 -25.00 -5.56
N VAL A 362 -19.14 -25.09 -4.66
CA VAL A 362 -17.74 -25.42 -4.98
C VAL A 362 -17.61 -26.84 -5.53
N ARG A 363 -18.23 -27.82 -4.87
CA ARG A 363 -18.16 -29.25 -5.25
C ARG A 363 -18.70 -29.50 -6.64
N PHE A 364 -19.83 -28.84 -6.99
CA PHE A 364 -20.53 -29.05 -8.25
C PHE A 364 -20.24 -27.97 -9.32
N ASN A 365 -19.24 -27.11 -9.07
CA ASN A 365 -18.83 -26.00 -9.95
C ASN A 365 -20.02 -25.07 -10.32
N ARG A 366 -20.84 -24.72 -9.33
CA ARG A 366 -22.03 -23.87 -9.48
C ARG A 366 -21.89 -22.52 -8.78
N LEU A 367 -20.68 -21.95 -8.78
CA LEU A 367 -20.35 -20.72 -8.03
C LEU A 367 -21.22 -19.51 -8.40
N LEU A 368 -21.64 -19.41 -9.66
CA LEU A 368 -22.51 -18.34 -10.16
C LEU A 368 -23.98 -18.46 -9.71
N THR A 369 -24.37 -19.58 -9.08
CA THR A 369 -25.71 -19.72 -8.48
C THR A 369 -25.80 -19.24 -7.04
N LEU A 370 -24.65 -18.96 -6.43
CA LEU A 370 -24.60 -18.39 -5.08
C LEU A 370 -25.14 -16.97 -5.04
N LEU A 371 -25.69 -16.56 -3.91
CA LEU A 371 -26.16 -15.20 -3.67
C LEU A 371 -25.41 -14.60 -2.46
N PRO A 372 -24.53 -13.61 -2.68
CA PRO A 372 -24.01 -13.13 -3.98
C PRO A 372 -23.26 -14.21 -4.77
N GLU A 373 -23.23 -14.10 -6.11
CA GLU A 373 -22.41 -14.98 -6.95
C GLU A 373 -20.93 -14.95 -6.50
N ARG A 374 -20.17 -16.00 -6.83
CA ARG A 374 -18.73 -16.07 -6.54
C ARG A 374 -17.90 -16.26 -7.79
N SER A 375 -17.10 -15.28 -8.12
CA SER A 375 -16.10 -15.38 -9.19
C SER A 375 -14.85 -16.16 -8.76
N THR A 376 -13.97 -16.45 -9.72
CA THR A 376 -12.66 -17.10 -9.47
C THR A 376 -11.49 -16.20 -9.88
N ARG A 377 -11.73 -14.91 -10.04
CA ARG A 377 -10.80 -13.96 -10.62
C ARG A 377 -9.48 -13.83 -9.85
N SER A 378 -9.56 -13.70 -8.51
CA SER A 378 -8.39 -13.52 -7.63
C SER A 378 -8.00 -14.80 -6.89
N GLY A 379 -8.68 -15.91 -7.12
CA GLY A 379 -8.35 -17.18 -6.51
C GLY A 379 -9.48 -18.22 -6.59
N ALA A 380 -9.10 -19.48 -6.63
CA ALA A 380 -10.04 -20.57 -6.57
C ALA A 380 -10.67 -20.69 -5.18
N PRO A 381 -12.00 -20.91 -5.09
CA PRO A 381 -12.66 -21.18 -3.82
C PRO A 381 -12.22 -22.55 -3.27
N ARG A 382 -12.21 -22.67 -1.96
CA ARG A 382 -11.90 -23.92 -1.26
C ARG A 382 -13.07 -24.28 -0.36
N ARG A 383 -13.42 -25.57 -0.31
CA ARG A 383 -14.48 -26.06 0.59
C ARG A 383 -14.04 -25.91 2.05
N ILE A 384 -14.99 -25.66 2.92
CA ILE A 384 -14.82 -25.49 4.37
C ILE A 384 -15.37 -26.75 5.02
N GLU A 385 -14.52 -27.78 5.18
CA GLU A 385 -14.95 -29.14 5.57
C GLU A 385 -14.11 -29.76 6.67
N THR A 386 -12.89 -29.27 6.89
CA THR A 386 -11.91 -29.95 7.75
C THR A 386 -11.70 -29.18 9.05
N PRO A 387 -12.14 -29.72 10.20
CA PRO A 387 -11.92 -29.07 11.48
C PRO A 387 -10.41 -29.00 11.83
N PRO A 388 -10.02 -28.10 12.74
CA PRO A 388 -10.88 -27.09 13.35
C PRO A 388 -11.29 -26.00 12.36
N PHE A 389 -12.49 -25.44 12.60
CA PHE A 389 -12.99 -24.28 11.88
C PHE A 389 -12.63 -23.00 12.61
N PHE A 390 -12.52 -21.89 11.83
CA PHE A 390 -12.12 -20.60 12.37
C PHE A 390 -13.06 -19.48 11.92
N ALA A 391 -13.34 -18.53 12.82
CA ALA A 391 -14.07 -17.32 12.52
C ALA A 391 -13.21 -16.10 12.93
N ILE A 392 -13.00 -15.18 11.98
CA ILE A 392 -12.17 -14.00 12.15
C ILE A 392 -13.03 -12.77 11.92
N PRO A 393 -13.37 -11.98 12.96
CA PRO A 393 -14.04 -10.70 12.79
C PRO A 393 -13.13 -9.74 12.02
N ILE A 394 -13.64 -9.15 10.92
CA ILE A 394 -12.85 -8.30 10.04
C ILE A 394 -13.42 -6.90 9.88
N GLY A 395 -12.57 -5.98 9.42
CA GLY A 395 -12.90 -4.65 8.94
C GLY A 395 -12.05 -4.26 7.74
N ALA A 396 -12.51 -3.28 6.98
CA ALA A 396 -11.75 -2.70 5.89
C ALA A 396 -10.65 -1.79 6.43
N GLY A 397 -9.45 -1.84 5.85
CA GLY A 397 -8.35 -0.93 6.13
C GLY A 397 -7.93 -0.18 4.87
N ILE A 398 -7.87 1.15 4.93
CA ILE A 398 -7.44 2.01 3.82
C ILE A 398 -5.96 2.38 3.95
N THR A 399 -5.20 2.21 2.87
CA THR A 399 -3.79 2.62 2.77
C THR A 399 -3.64 3.92 1.98
N ASN A 400 -4.23 4.01 0.79
CA ASN A 400 -4.26 5.23 -0.03
C ASN A 400 -5.47 5.19 -0.97
N THR A 401 -5.93 6.36 -1.40
CA THR A 401 -6.93 6.47 -2.47
C THR A 401 -6.33 6.05 -3.80
N MET A 402 -7.11 5.39 -4.66
CA MET A 402 -6.70 4.97 -6.01
C MET A 402 -7.12 5.98 -7.07
N GLY A 403 -8.13 6.79 -6.77
CA GLY A 403 -8.56 7.92 -7.56
C GLY A 403 -7.99 9.25 -7.08
N GLY A 404 -8.14 10.26 -7.92
CA GLY A 404 -7.60 11.60 -7.65
C GLY A 404 -7.60 12.48 -8.88
N ILE A 405 -6.57 13.32 -8.99
CA ILE A 405 -6.34 14.26 -10.07
C ILE A 405 -6.03 13.51 -11.37
N ALA A 406 -6.75 13.81 -12.44
CA ALA A 406 -6.46 13.26 -13.76
C ALA A 406 -5.17 13.90 -14.33
N ILE A 407 -4.26 13.04 -14.77
CA ILE A 407 -2.98 13.46 -15.37
C ILE A 407 -2.77 12.79 -16.73
N ASP A 408 -1.81 13.30 -17.49
CA ASP A 408 -1.27 12.63 -18.68
C ASP A 408 0.03 11.85 -18.37
N GLY A 409 0.61 11.22 -19.35
CA GLY A 409 1.83 10.42 -19.23
C GLY A 409 3.07 11.19 -18.74
N HIS A 410 3.04 12.52 -18.75
CA HIS A 410 4.09 13.39 -18.18
C HIS A 410 3.76 13.92 -16.78
N GLY A 411 2.60 13.53 -16.23
CA GLY A 411 2.11 14.01 -14.96
C GLY A 411 1.49 15.42 -15.01
N ARG A 412 1.19 15.98 -16.22
CA ARG A 412 0.49 17.26 -16.34
C ARG A 412 -0.97 17.07 -15.96
N VAL A 413 -1.50 17.99 -15.15
CA VAL A 413 -2.90 17.94 -14.70
C VAL A 413 -3.84 18.29 -15.86
N LYS A 414 -4.81 17.40 -16.13
CA LYS A 414 -5.78 17.53 -17.23
C LYS A 414 -7.03 18.28 -16.78
N ARG A 415 -7.64 19.03 -17.71
CA ARG A 415 -9.01 19.53 -17.58
C ARG A 415 -10.03 18.48 -18.03
N PRO A 416 -11.32 18.62 -17.67
CA PRO A 416 -12.36 17.70 -18.14
C PRO A 416 -12.49 17.63 -19.67
N ASP A 417 -12.17 18.72 -20.37
CA ASP A 417 -12.18 18.85 -21.82
C ASP A 417 -10.85 18.43 -22.50
N GLY A 418 -9.90 17.91 -21.72
CA GLY A 418 -8.67 17.29 -22.20
C GLY A 418 -7.39 18.10 -22.09
N PRO A 419 -7.30 19.42 -22.37
CA PRO A 419 -6.06 20.17 -22.29
C PRO A 419 -5.46 20.20 -20.89
N ALA A 420 -4.12 20.17 -20.81
CA ALA A 420 -3.41 20.30 -19.55
C ALA A 420 -3.45 21.72 -19.00
N ILE A 421 -3.53 21.84 -17.66
CA ILE A 421 -3.39 23.12 -16.96
C ILE A 421 -1.91 23.52 -16.98
N ALA A 422 -1.61 24.65 -17.62
CA ALA A 422 -0.23 25.10 -17.76
C ALA A 422 0.40 25.38 -16.38
N GLY A 423 1.63 24.88 -16.17
CA GLY A 423 2.38 25.05 -14.91
C GLY A 423 1.94 24.10 -13.79
N LEU A 424 0.93 23.22 -13.99
CA LEU A 424 0.44 22.32 -12.97
C LEU A 424 0.68 20.85 -13.32
N TYR A 425 1.25 20.12 -12.37
CA TYR A 425 1.54 18.68 -12.40
C TYR A 425 0.99 18.01 -11.15
N ALA A 426 0.85 16.69 -11.20
CA ALA A 426 0.59 15.89 -10.01
C ALA A 426 1.28 14.51 -10.09
N ALA A 427 1.62 13.93 -8.94
CA ALA A 427 2.29 12.65 -8.85
C ALA A 427 1.91 11.87 -7.58
N GLY A 428 1.99 10.55 -7.65
CA GLY A 428 1.75 9.66 -6.51
C GLY A 428 0.28 9.45 -6.16
N GLY A 429 0.00 9.25 -4.88
CA GLY A 429 -1.32 8.86 -4.37
C GLY A 429 -2.43 9.90 -4.55
N THR A 430 -2.11 11.14 -4.93
CA THR A 430 -3.09 12.18 -5.25
C THR A 430 -3.65 12.07 -6.67
N THR A 431 -3.07 11.23 -7.52
CA THR A 431 -3.47 11.05 -8.93
C THR A 431 -4.41 9.85 -9.10
N GLY A 432 -5.28 9.93 -10.10
CA GLY A 432 -6.20 8.86 -10.49
C GLY A 432 -6.03 8.42 -11.94
N GLY A 433 -6.80 7.38 -12.33
CA GLY A 433 -6.87 6.89 -13.71
C GLY A 433 -5.95 5.71 -14.03
N LEU A 434 -5.00 5.36 -13.17
CA LEU A 434 -4.12 4.20 -13.36
C LEU A 434 -4.74 2.89 -12.86
N GLU A 435 -5.36 2.93 -11.69
CA GLU A 435 -5.99 1.77 -11.03
C GLU A 435 -7.48 1.72 -11.34
N GLY A 436 -8.05 0.52 -11.53
CA GLY A 436 -9.46 0.35 -11.86
C GLY A 436 -9.86 -1.10 -12.11
N GLY A 437 -10.94 -1.28 -12.88
CA GLY A 437 -11.51 -2.59 -13.19
C GLY A 437 -12.47 -3.13 -12.14
N GLY A 438 -13.21 -4.18 -12.50
CA GLY A 438 -14.25 -4.77 -11.64
C GLY A 438 -13.73 -5.33 -10.33
N ALA A 439 -12.46 -5.79 -10.29
CA ALA A 439 -11.79 -6.25 -9.07
C ALA A 439 -10.94 -5.15 -8.39
N LEU A 440 -11.05 -3.90 -8.82
CA LEU A 440 -10.27 -2.78 -8.30
C LEU A 440 -8.76 -3.05 -8.34
N GLY A 441 -8.25 -3.33 -9.55
CA GLY A 441 -6.87 -3.69 -9.77
C GLY A 441 -5.89 -2.61 -9.32
N TYR A 442 -4.92 -3.03 -8.51
CA TYR A 442 -3.86 -2.17 -7.98
C TYR A 442 -2.58 -2.37 -8.78
N VAL A 443 -1.97 -1.28 -9.22
CA VAL A 443 -0.76 -1.32 -10.06
C VAL A 443 0.51 -1.23 -9.23
N GLY A 444 0.56 -0.33 -8.24
CA GLY A 444 1.74 -0.19 -7.38
C GLY A 444 1.97 1.27 -6.95
N GLY A 445 1.71 1.58 -5.67
CA GLY A 445 1.77 2.97 -5.18
C GLY A 445 3.18 3.57 -5.16
N LEU A 446 4.20 2.78 -4.80
CA LEU A 446 5.59 3.27 -4.75
C LEU A 446 6.14 3.53 -6.14
N ILE A 447 5.94 2.60 -7.06
CA ILE A 447 6.43 2.78 -8.44
C ILE A 447 5.69 3.94 -9.14
N LYS A 448 4.36 4.04 -8.99
CA LYS A 448 3.55 5.16 -9.47
C LYS A 448 4.09 6.50 -8.94
N ALA A 449 4.36 6.59 -7.64
CA ALA A 449 4.87 7.81 -7.01
C ALA A 449 6.22 8.24 -7.60
N CYS A 450 7.17 7.31 -7.72
CA CYS A 450 8.51 7.61 -8.20
C CYS A 450 8.54 7.86 -9.72
N VAL A 451 7.86 7.05 -10.53
CA VAL A 451 7.81 7.24 -12.00
C VAL A 451 7.24 8.62 -12.34
N PHE A 452 6.07 8.97 -11.80
CA PHE A 452 5.49 10.29 -12.11
C PHE A 452 6.23 11.43 -11.43
N GLY A 453 6.90 11.21 -10.29
CA GLY A 453 7.83 12.19 -9.73
C GLY A 453 8.96 12.54 -10.70
N LEU A 454 9.60 11.53 -11.31
CA LEU A 454 10.65 11.73 -12.31
C LEU A 454 10.13 12.41 -13.58
N ARG A 455 9.03 11.90 -14.14
CA ARG A 455 8.46 12.40 -15.41
C ARG A 455 8.00 13.85 -15.31
N THR A 456 7.44 14.27 -14.18
CA THR A 456 7.04 15.69 -13.96
C THR A 456 8.26 16.62 -13.98
N ALA A 457 9.34 16.23 -13.33
CA ALA A 457 10.57 17.03 -13.31
C ALA A 457 11.24 17.09 -14.69
N GLU A 458 11.31 15.96 -15.37
CA GLU A 458 11.89 15.87 -16.72
C GLU A 458 11.11 16.73 -17.72
N HIS A 459 9.78 16.64 -17.74
CA HIS A 459 8.96 17.48 -18.59
C HIS A 459 9.05 18.98 -18.26
N ALA A 460 9.12 19.31 -16.95
CA ALA A 460 9.31 20.71 -16.53
C ALA A 460 10.66 21.27 -17.02
N ALA A 461 11.75 20.49 -16.92
CA ALA A 461 13.08 20.88 -17.40
C ALA A 461 13.13 21.04 -18.93
N ASP A 462 12.53 20.14 -19.69
CA ASP A 462 12.48 20.23 -21.16
C ASP A 462 11.79 21.54 -21.62
N ARG A 463 10.77 22.00 -20.90
CA ARG A 463 10.08 23.26 -21.21
C ARG A 463 10.88 24.53 -20.90
N HIS A 464 11.84 24.44 -19.99
CA HIS A 464 12.77 25.53 -19.70
C HIS A 464 13.90 25.69 -20.73
N GLY A 465 13.94 24.83 -21.76
CA GLY A 465 15.00 24.84 -22.77
C GLY A 465 16.36 24.43 -22.23
N TRP A 466 16.39 23.75 -21.09
CA TRP A 466 17.58 23.16 -20.53
C TRP A 466 17.86 21.88 -21.29
N ALA A 467 18.71 22.00 -22.31
CA ALA A 467 19.07 20.89 -23.20
C ALA A 467 19.68 19.76 -22.37
N ARG A 468 19.16 18.57 -22.56
CA ARG A 468 19.77 17.32 -22.10
C ARG A 468 21.18 17.23 -22.69
N GLU A 469 22.21 17.38 -21.87
CA GLU A 469 23.40 16.58 -22.09
C GLU A 469 23.01 15.14 -21.71
N PRO A 470 23.09 14.16 -22.61
CA PRO A 470 22.87 12.79 -22.24
C PRO A 470 24.04 12.34 -21.36
N GLY A 471 23.93 12.58 -20.06
CA GLY A 471 24.77 11.94 -19.07
C GLY A 471 24.46 10.45 -19.15
N ALA A 472 25.33 9.70 -19.85
CA ALA A 472 25.33 8.27 -19.84
C ALA A 472 25.34 7.82 -18.37
N ALA A 473 24.22 7.31 -17.88
CA ALA A 473 24.21 6.61 -16.61
C ALA A 473 25.17 5.44 -16.76
N ALA A 474 26.31 5.52 -16.10
CA ALA A 474 27.21 4.39 -15.99
C ALA A 474 26.42 3.21 -15.45
N PRO A 475 26.61 1.98 -15.96
CA PRO A 475 25.89 0.82 -15.47
C PRO A 475 26.22 0.65 -13.98
N VAL A 476 25.28 1.01 -13.14
CA VAL A 476 25.38 0.80 -11.69
C VAL A 476 25.30 -0.71 -11.48
N ARG A 477 26.38 -1.33 -11.05
CA ARG A 477 26.35 -2.69 -10.52
C ARG A 477 25.46 -2.65 -9.28
N LEU A 478 24.27 -3.25 -9.39
CA LEU A 478 23.39 -3.51 -8.25
C LEU A 478 24.17 -4.40 -7.26
N ALA A 479 24.64 -3.80 -6.17
CA ALA A 479 25.06 -4.58 -5.01
C ALA A 479 23.78 -4.98 -4.29
N LEU A 480 23.24 -6.15 -4.64
CA LEU A 480 22.21 -6.80 -3.84
C LEU A 480 22.87 -7.16 -2.50
N ALA A 481 22.41 -6.54 -1.42
CA ALA A 481 22.86 -6.91 -0.08
C ALA A 481 22.54 -8.40 0.14
N THR A 482 23.54 -9.18 0.50
CA THR A 482 23.34 -10.61 0.80
C THR A 482 22.68 -10.76 2.17
N GLN A 483 22.06 -11.90 2.41
CA GLN A 483 21.39 -12.21 3.69
C GLN A 483 22.35 -12.12 4.90
N ALA A 484 23.67 -12.18 4.68
CA ALA A 484 24.71 -12.01 5.70
C ALA A 484 24.84 -10.56 6.19
N ASP A 485 24.55 -9.57 5.34
CA ASP A 485 24.64 -8.14 5.69
C ASP A 485 23.46 -7.68 6.57
N ILE A 486 22.42 -8.48 6.67
CA ILE A 486 21.19 -8.18 7.44
C ILE A 486 21.35 -8.59 8.91
N GLY A 487 22.26 -9.50 9.22
CA GLY A 487 22.42 -10.13 10.55
C GLY A 487 23.16 -9.30 11.61
N SER A 488 23.79 -8.18 11.26
CA SER A 488 24.68 -7.44 12.17
C SER A 488 24.09 -6.15 12.77
N VAL A 489 22.82 -5.82 12.50
CA VAL A 489 22.18 -4.70 13.18
C VAL A 489 21.62 -5.19 14.51
N ALA A 490 22.44 -5.12 15.56
CA ALA A 490 22.00 -5.31 16.93
C ALA A 490 20.84 -4.34 17.23
N LEU A 491 19.70 -4.88 17.62
CA LEU A 491 18.60 -4.12 18.16
C LEU A 491 19.05 -3.48 19.48
N ALA A 492 19.36 -2.20 19.47
CA ALA A 492 19.44 -1.42 20.71
C ALA A 492 18.01 -1.34 21.26
N ALA A 493 17.76 -2.00 22.39
CA ALA A 493 16.55 -1.83 23.15
C ALA A 493 16.50 -0.38 23.68
N PRO A 494 15.33 0.29 23.64
CA PRO A 494 15.18 1.57 24.32
C PRO A 494 15.20 1.34 25.84
N ASP A 495 16.12 2.00 26.52
CA ASP A 495 16.17 2.06 27.97
C ASP A 495 14.86 2.68 28.51
N GLY A 496 14.17 1.96 29.41
CA GLY A 496 13.12 2.53 30.22
C GLY A 496 11.75 1.84 30.22
N LEU A 497 11.70 0.54 30.55
CA LEU A 497 10.47 -0.06 31.07
C LEU A 497 10.75 -0.66 32.47
N PRO A 498 9.87 -0.45 33.47
CA PRO A 498 10.06 -0.99 34.80
C PRO A 498 9.90 -2.52 34.81
N THR A 499 10.84 -3.21 35.43
CA THR A 499 10.84 -4.66 35.67
C THR A 499 9.69 -5.04 36.62
N PRO A 500 8.94 -6.13 36.35
CA PRO A 500 8.01 -6.69 37.32
C PRO A 500 8.78 -7.39 38.47
N PRO A 501 8.18 -7.49 39.68
CA PRO A 501 8.86 -8.01 40.85
C PRO A 501 9.16 -9.51 40.73
N THR A 502 10.34 -9.88 41.15
CA THR A 502 10.83 -11.24 41.28
C THR A 502 10.06 -12.03 42.32
N ALA A 503 9.46 -13.14 41.93
CA ALA A 503 8.99 -14.16 42.85
C ALA A 503 10.16 -15.11 43.19
N SER A 504 10.36 -15.35 44.48
CA SER A 504 11.41 -16.17 45.06
C SER A 504 11.34 -17.63 44.67
N SER A 505 12.50 -18.18 44.37
CA SER A 505 12.78 -19.60 44.20
C SER A 505 12.71 -20.36 45.54
N ASP A 506 12.05 -21.51 45.54
CA ASP A 506 12.52 -22.69 46.28
C ASP A 506 11.87 -23.94 45.70
N GLY A 507 12.66 -24.98 45.43
CA GLY A 507 12.15 -26.35 45.23
C GLY A 507 12.76 -27.12 44.05
N CYS A 508 13.88 -27.73 44.31
CA CYS A 508 14.58 -28.85 43.71
C CYS A 508 13.74 -29.93 43.01
N SER A 509 14.11 -30.41 41.80
CA SER A 509 14.57 -31.82 41.64
C SER A 509 14.89 -32.15 40.17
N ARG A 510 15.92 -32.91 40.02
CA ARG A 510 16.54 -33.49 38.81
C ARG A 510 15.59 -34.40 38.04
N ILE A 511 15.62 -34.36 36.68
CA ILE A 511 15.51 -35.55 35.83
C ILE A 511 16.31 -35.38 34.53
N ARG A 512 16.89 -36.48 34.10
CA ARG A 512 17.95 -36.73 33.12
C ARG A 512 17.54 -36.47 31.66
N ARG A 513 18.54 -36.10 30.84
CA ARG A 513 18.52 -36.18 29.35
C ARG A 513 18.44 -37.61 28.85
N PRO A 514 17.86 -37.81 27.66
CA PRO A 514 18.45 -38.78 26.73
C PRO A 514 18.79 -38.18 25.35
N THR A 515 19.89 -38.65 24.94
CA THR A 515 20.63 -38.81 23.67
C THR A 515 19.90 -38.63 22.32
N ARG A 516 20.71 -38.06 21.43
CA ARG A 516 20.64 -37.94 19.97
C ARG A 516 19.98 -39.13 19.25
N CYS A 517 19.16 -38.80 18.25
CA CYS A 517 19.07 -39.57 17.01
C CYS A 517 19.03 -38.64 15.80
N ARG A 518 20.08 -38.68 14.99
CA ARG A 518 20.16 -38.14 13.62
C ARG A 518 19.38 -39.10 12.72
N ARG A 519 18.43 -38.58 11.94
CA ARG A 519 18.12 -39.15 10.62
C ARG A 519 17.65 -38.06 9.67
N SER A 520 18.32 -38.09 8.54
CA SER A 520 18.13 -37.37 7.29
C SER A 520 16.66 -37.37 6.80
N LEU A 521 16.17 -36.20 6.40
CA LEU A 521 15.04 -36.09 5.48
C LEU A 521 15.48 -35.17 4.32
N SER A 522 15.83 -35.82 3.24
CA SER A 522 16.01 -35.28 1.92
C SER A 522 14.70 -35.36 1.13
N HIS A 523 14.42 -34.32 0.31
CA HIS A 523 13.54 -34.33 -0.85
C HIS A 523 12.03 -34.60 -0.66
N ALA A 524 11.25 -33.56 -0.36
CA ALA A 524 9.84 -33.48 -0.76
C ALA A 524 9.22 -32.07 -0.64
N ALA A 525 9.92 -30.98 -0.96
CA ALA A 525 9.40 -29.61 -0.84
C ALA A 525 9.38 -28.78 -2.15
N ALA A 526 9.37 -29.44 -3.30
CA ALA A 526 9.58 -28.71 -4.57
C ALA A 526 8.41 -28.77 -5.58
N ARG A 527 7.16 -28.91 -5.17
CA ARG A 527 6.04 -28.92 -6.15
C ARG A 527 4.69 -28.37 -5.69
N LEU A 528 4.63 -27.38 -4.80
CA LEU A 528 3.32 -26.82 -4.39
C LEU A 528 3.24 -25.27 -4.46
N GLN A 529 4.05 -24.61 -5.24
CA GLN A 529 4.16 -23.12 -5.24
C GLN A 529 3.67 -22.40 -6.50
N LEU A 530 2.96 -23.05 -7.39
CA LEU A 530 2.67 -22.45 -8.72
C LEU A 530 1.22 -22.04 -8.97
N HIS A 531 0.32 -21.92 -7.97
CA HIS A 531 -1.09 -21.61 -8.27
C HIS A 531 -1.79 -20.59 -7.34
N VAL A 532 -1.08 -19.74 -6.60
CA VAL A 532 -1.73 -18.78 -5.67
C VAL A 532 -1.62 -17.30 -6.10
N CYS A 533 -1.04 -17.00 -7.25
CA CYS A 533 -0.95 -15.62 -7.77
C CYS A 533 -1.26 -15.53 -9.25
N GLN A 534 -2.42 -16.01 -9.69
CA GLN A 534 -2.99 -15.61 -10.98
C GLN A 534 -4.35 -14.97 -10.78
#